data_183b6513f0045114a81648f2995fc3a2
#
_entry.id   183b6513f0045114a81648f2995fc3a2
#
_cell.length_a   1.000
_cell.length_b   1.000
_cell.length_c   1.000
_cell.angle_alpha   90.00
_cell.angle_beta   90.00
_cell.angle_gamma   90.00
#
_symmetry.space_group_name_H-M   'P 1'
#
loop_
_entity.id
_entity.type
_entity.pdbx_description
1 polymer ?
#
loop_
_entity_poly.entity_id
_entity_poly.type
_entity_poly.pdbx_seq_one_letter_code
_entity_poly.pdbx_strand_id
1 'polypeptide(L)'
;MKKWVFISFFIACTICVGVYISPLFQKEIDVKIGGENSAVKAGNMEKVEITKEEIYKGDLLLVNKDYPVKKDSIRSDIINVNHNSELVRGYVIFDRNLRLSKGVVKKFLNVVDAAGKDGVQHFLMSSGYRDFKEQSKLCKEMGSDYALPAGYSEHNLGLSLDVGSTQKKMEKAPEGKWVAENVWKHGFVLRYPKNKSHITGIQYEPWHIRYVGLPHSAIMQKKRKLH
;
A
#
# COMPACT_ATOMS: atom_id res chain seq x y z
N MET A 1 -11.66 -18.71 -77.17
CA MET A 1 -11.02 -17.83 -76.20
C MET A 1 -11.47 -18.29 -74.80
N LYS A 2 -10.59 -18.99 -74.09
CA LYS A 2 -10.89 -19.55 -72.75
C LYS A 2 -10.50 -18.54 -71.71
N LYS A 3 -11.48 -18.11 -70.85
CA LYS A 3 -11.23 -17.27 -69.68
C LYS A 3 -10.88 -18.20 -68.51
N TRP A 4 -9.69 -18.00 -67.94
CA TRP A 4 -9.26 -18.64 -66.71
C TRP A 4 -9.74 -17.80 -65.52
N VAL A 5 -10.51 -18.43 -64.62
CA VAL A 5 -10.92 -17.84 -63.36
C VAL A 5 -9.95 -18.36 -62.31
N PHE A 6 -9.12 -17.47 -61.75
CA PHE A 6 -8.31 -17.78 -60.60
C PHE A 6 -9.13 -17.61 -59.32
N ILE A 7 -9.39 -18.70 -58.65
CA ILE A 7 -9.98 -18.73 -57.33
C ILE A 7 -8.80 -18.68 -56.33
N SER A 8 -8.63 -17.52 -55.68
CA SER A 8 -7.67 -17.34 -54.58
C SER A 8 -8.30 -17.86 -53.31
N PHE A 9 -7.76 -18.97 -52.77
CA PHE A 9 -8.08 -19.47 -51.45
C PHE A 9 -7.31 -18.61 -50.43
N PHE A 10 -8.00 -17.72 -49.73
CA PHE A 10 -7.48 -17.09 -48.51
C PHE A 10 -7.64 -18.06 -47.35
N ILE A 11 -6.56 -18.73 -46.95
CA ILE A 11 -6.48 -19.45 -45.68
C ILE A 11 -6.24 -18.39 -44.59
N ALA A 12 -7.28 -18.04 -43.84
CA ALA A 12 -7.14 -17.25 -42.63
C ALA A 12 -6.56 -18.14 -41.52
N CYS A 13 -5.24 -18.00 -41.30
CA CYS A 13 -4.58 -18.56 -40.12
C CYS A 13 -4.95 -17.70 -38.91
N THR A 14 -6.00 -18.07 -38.21
CA THR A 14 -6.28 -17.54 -36.86
C THR A 14 -5.27 -18.15 -35.90
N ILE A 15 -4.21 -17.42 -35.64
CA ILE A 15 -3.29 -17.74 -34.53
C ILE A 15 -4.03 -17.38 -33.24
N CYS A 16 -4.64 -18.39 -32.61
CA CYS A 16 -5.03 -18.33 -31.21
C CYS A 16 -3.76 -18.27 -30.36
N VAL A 17 -3.32 -17.06 -30.01
CA VAL A 17 -2.36 -16.88 -28.91
C VAL A 17 -3.11 -17.17 -27.62
N GLY A 18 -3.14 -18.42 -27.25
CA GLY A 18 -3.53 -18.83 -25.90
C GLY A 18 -2.49 -18.29 -24.92
N VAL A 19 -2.84 -17.23 -24.20
CA VAL A 19 -2.07 -16.80 -23.04
C VAL A 19 -2.19 -17.91 -22.00
N TYR A 20 -1.19 -18.78 -21.96
CA TYR A 20 -1.04 -19.74 -20.87
C TYR A 20 -0.70 -18.94 -19.61
N ILE A 21 -1.73 -18.58 -18.84
CA ILE A 21 -1.53 -18.08 -17.49
C ILE A 21 -1.06 -19.30 -16.68
N SER A 22 0.23 -19.27 -16.31
CA SER A 22 0.86 -20.29 -15.50
C SER A 22 0.03 -20.54 -14.22
N PRO A 23 -0.27 -21.79 -13.85
CA PRO A 23 -1.01 -22.12 -12.63
C PRO A 23 -0.28 -21.78 -11.34
N LEU A 24 0.91 -21.20 -11.39
CA LEU A 24 1.71 -20.77 -10.23
C LEU A 24 1.12 -19.55 -9.47
N PHE A 25 0.09 -18.86 -9.99
CA PHE A 25 -0.50 -17.68 -9.36
C PHE A 25 -1.84 -17.93 -8.65
N GLN A 26 -2.27 -19.18 -8.46
CA GLN A 26 -3.54 -19.52 -7.79
C GLN A 26 -3.37 -20.03 -6.34
N LYS A 27 -2.28 -19.70 -5.65
CA LYS A 27 -2.22 -19.96 -4.21
C LYS A 27 -2.96 -18.85 -3.45
N GLU A 28 -4.13 -19.16 -2.94
CA GLU A 28 -4.82 -18.30 -1.97
C GLU A 28 -4.18 -18.49 -0.59
N ILE A 29 -3.86 -17.37 0.07
CA ILE A 29 -3.30 -17.38 1.44
C ILE A 29 -4.46 -17.16 2.41
N ASP A 30 -4.76 -18.15 3.23
CA ASP A 30 -5.71 -18.02 4.33
C ASP A 30 -4.97 -17.68 5.63
N VAL A 31 -5.30 -16.51 6.20
CA VAL A 31 -4.73 -16.06 7.47
C VAL A 31 -5.74 -16.41 8.57
N LYS A 32 -5.52 -17.51 9.30
CA LYS A 32 -6.26 -17.81 10.53
C LYS A 32 -5.56 -17.14 11.71
N ILE A 33 -6.19 -16.10 12.24
CA ILE A 33 -5.88 -15.60 13.58
C ILE A 33 -6.61 -16.56 14.55
N GLY A 34 -5.88 -17.25 15.42
CA GLY A 34 -6.40 -18.32 16.24
C GLY A 34 -7.65 -17.96 17.05
N GLY A 35 -8.74 -18.67 16.83
CA GLY A 35 -10.03 -18.61 17.52
C GLY A 35 -11.13 -19.23 16.67
N GLU A 36 -11.50 -20.46 17.04
CA GLU A 36 -12.69 -21.26 16.75
C GLU A 36 -13.24 -21.44 15.31
N ASN A 37 -13.54 -22.70 15.07
CA ASN A 37 -13.98 -23.35 13.84
C ASN A 37 -15.18 -22.72 13.13
N SER A 38 -14.99 -22.40 11.87
CA SER A 38 -16.05 -22.49 10.86
C SER A 38 -15.45 -23.03 9.55
N ALA A 39 -15.96 -24.19 9.14
CA ALA A 39 -15.53 -24.88 7.92
C ALA A 39 -15.97 -24.12 6.68
N VAL A 40 -15.02 -23.57 5.93
CA VAL A 40 -15.22 -23.05 4.58
C VAL A 40 -14.60 -24.03 3.59
N LYS A 41 -15.34 -24.41 2.54
CA LYS A 41 -14.92 -25.36 1.51
C LYS A 41 -13.63 -24.94 0.80
N ALA A 42 -12.72 -25.90 0.67
CA ALA A 42 -11.37 -25.75 0.19
C ALA A 42 -11.29 -25.47 -1.33
N GLY A 43 -10.91 -24.25 -1.69
CA GLY A 43 -10.03 -24.01 -2.83
C GLY A 43 -8.59 -23.99 -2.29
N ASN A 44 -7.59 -24.30 -3.09
CA ASN A 44 -6.16 -24.39 -2.71
C ASN A 44 -5.69 -23.14 -1.95
N MET A 45 -5.90 -23.11 -0.64
CA MET A 45 -5.48 -22.03 0.24
C MET A 45 -4.17 -22.46 0.92
N GLU A 46 -3.12 -21.68 0.73
CA GLU A 46 -1.90 -21.83 1.53
C GLU A 46 -2.16 -21.26 2.93
N LYS A 47 -2.20 -22.15 3.91
CA LYS A 47 -2.36 -21.75 5.31
C LYS A 47 -1.02 -21.18 5.81
N VAL A 48 -0.96 -19.87 6.01
CA VAL A 48 0.16 -19.22 6.68
C VAL A 48 -0.18 -19.17 8.18
N GLU A 49 0.54 -19.92 8.99
CA GLU A 49 0.47 -19.79 10.44
C GLU A 49 1.33 -18.61 10.87
N ILE A 50 0.69 -17.56 11.39
CA ILE A 50 1.37 -16.38 11.94
C ILE A 50 1.42 -16.58 13.46
N THR A 51 2.62 -16.59 14.02
CA THR A 51 2.82 -16.66 15.47
C THR A 51 2.44 -15.34 16.14
N LYS A 52 2.17 -15.37 17.46
CA LYS A 52 1.90 -14.13 18.22
C LYS A 52 3.06 -13.13 18.13
N GLU A 53 4.30 -13.60 18.03
CA GLU A 53 5.49 -12.76 17.87
C GLU A 53 5.51 -12.07 16.52
N GLU A 54 5.10 -12.74 15.44
CA GLU A 54 5.08 -12.18 14.07
C GLU A 54 4.02 -11.09 13.89
N ILE A 55 2.94 -11.09 14.71
CA ILE A 55 1.97 -9.99 14.75
C ILE A 55 2.62 -8.66 15.17
N TYR A 56 3.73 -8.71 15.88
CA TYR A 56 4.44 -7.53 16.40
C TYR A 56 5.75 -7.22 15.70
N LYS A 57 6.13 -7.95 14.66
CA LYS A 57 7.40 -7.77 13.95
C LYS A 57 7.20 -7.73 12.43
N GLY A 58 8.12 -7.04 11.75
CA GLY A 58 8.15 -6.98 10.29
C GLY A 58 7.15 -6.00 9.67
N ASP A 59 7.02 -6.11 8.36
CA ASP A 59 6.26 -5.13 7.55
C ASP A 59 4.74 -5.35 7.64
N LEU A 60 4.29 -6.54 8.08
CA LEU A 60 2.86 -6.89 8.21
C LEU A 60 2.24 -6.58 9.57
N LEU A 61 3.02 -6.04 10.48
CA LEU A 61 2.59 -5.73 11.83
C LEU A 61 1.30 -4.90 11.83
N LEU A 62 0.27 -5.39 12.52
CA LEU A 62 -1.01 -4.70 12.65
C LEU A 62 -0.92 -3.66 13.77
N VAL A 63 -1.31 -2.43 13.46
CA VAL A 63 -1.47 -1.35 14.43
C VAL A 63 -2.87 -0.77 14.32
N ASN A 64 -3.57 -0.71 15.42
CA ASN A 64 -4.88 -0.08 15.58
C ASN A 64 -5.15 0.14 17.07
N LYS A 65 -6.38 0.52 17.45
CA LYS A 65 -6.79 0.72 18.86
C LYS A 65 -6.61 -0.50 19.78
N ASP A 66 -6.55 -1.72 19.22
CA ASP A 66 -6.45 -2.98 19.98
C ASP A 66 -5.02 -3.55 19.96
N TYR A 67 -4.20 -3.15 18.98
CA TYR A 67 -2.83 -3.62 18.76
C TYR A 67 -1.84 -2.45 18.75
N PRO A 68 -1.28 -2.09 19.92
CA PRO A 68 -0.32 -0.99 20.01
C PRO A 68 1.05 -1.36 19.46
N VAL A 69 1.78 -0.35 19.00
CA VAL A 69 3.19 -0.43 18.61
C VAL A 69 4.04 -0.75 19.84
N LYS A 70 4.85 -1.79 19.78
CA LYS A 70 5.91 -2.05 20.75
C LYS A 70 7.17 -1.30 20.36
N LYS A 71 7.99 -0.90 21.34
CA LYS A 71 9.23 -0.15 21.08
C LYS A 71 10.20 -0.89 20.16
N ASP A 72 10.30 -2.19 20.29
CA ASP A 72 11.14 -3.08 19.48
C ASP A 72 10.59 -3.34 18.06
N SER A 73 9.34 -2.91 17.81
CA SER A 73 8.71 -2.97 16.49
C SER A 73 9.01 -1.73 15.61
N ILE A 74 9.54 -0.66 16.22
CA ILE A 74 9.88 0.57 15.49
C ILE A 74 11.05 0.29 14.56
N ARG A 75 10.97 0.80 13.32
CA ARG A 75 12.06 0.66 12.35
C ARG A 75 13.34 1.30 12.89
N SER A 76 14.45 0.57 12.80
CA SER A 76 15.76 1.05 13.26
C SER A 76 16.45 1.98 12.25
N ASP A 77 15.97 2.02 11.00
CA ASP A 77 16.53 2.79 9.89
C ASP A 77 15.83 4.15 9.66
N ILE A 78 15.26 4.74 10.72
CA ILE A 78 14.62 6.06 10.65
C ILE A 78 15.66 7.15 10.36
N ILE A 79 15.43 7.92 9.31
CA ILE A 79 16.27 9.05 8.89
C ILE A 79 15.45 10.33 8.79
N ASN A 80 16.11 11.49 8.87
CA ASN A 80 15.54 12.73 8.35
C ASN A 80 15.63 12.68 6.82
N VAL A 81 14.49 12.72 6.13
CA VAL A 81 14.43 12.53 4.68
C VAL A 81 15.09 13.70 3.95
N ASN A 82 14.92 14.93 4.45
CA ASN A 82 15.45 16.13 3.83
C ASN A 82 17.00 16.20 3.86
N HIS A 83 17.63 15.51 4.81
CA HIS A 83 19.10 15.44 4.88
C HIS A 83 19.71 14.39 3.93
N ASN A 84 18.89 13.71 3.13
CA ASN A 84 19.29 12.67 2.17
C ASN A 84 18.81 13.07 0.77
N SER A 85 19.46 14.05 0.16
CA SER A 85 19.04 14.66 -1.11
C SER A 85 18.85 13.64 -2.24
N GLU A 86 19.63 12.56 -2.24
CA GLU A 86 19.49 11.46 -3.20
C GLU A 86 18.15 10.72 -3.11
N LEU A 87 17.44 10.87 -1.98
CA LEU A 87 16.12 10.28 -1.74
C LEU A 87 14.97 11.26 -2.00
N VAL A 88 15.28 12.54 -2.30
CA VAL A 88 14.28 13.60 -2.53
C VAL A 88 14.28 13.97 -4.01
N ARG A 89 13.57 13.19 -4.81
CA ARG A 89 13.40 13.46 -6.24
C ARG A 89 11.99 13.12 -6.71
N GLY A 90 11.44 13.97 -7.57
CA GLY A 90 10.10 13.77 -8.13
C GLY A 90 8.94 14.03 -7.14
N TYR A 91 9.23 14.49 -5.92
CA TYR A 91 8.26 14.91 -4.93
C TYR A 91 8.81 16.04 -4.03
N VAL A 92 7.91 16.75 -3.36
CA VAL A 92 8.23 17.81 -2.41
C VAL A 92 8.07 17.28 -0.98
N ILE A 93 8.90 17.75 -0.05
CA ILE A 93 8.74 17.49 1.40
C ILE A 93 8.09 18.72 2.04
N PHE A 94 7.00 18.50 2.78
CA PHE A 94 6.27 19.57 3.46
C PHE A 94 7.03 20.10 4.68
N ASP A 95 7.57 19.20 5.51
CA ASP A 95 8.33 19.55 6.72
C ASP A 95 9.78 19.11 6.59
N ARG A 96 10.72 20.04 6.76
CA ARG A 96 12.17 19.77 6.72
C ARG A 96 12.64 18.77 7.78
N ASN A 97 11.88 18.60 8.86
CA ASN A 97 12.14 17.62 9.92
C ASN A 97 11.47 16.28 9.70
N LEU A 98 10.82 16.07 8.53
CA LEU A 98 10.14 14.84 8.23
C LEU A 98 11.07 13.64 8.31
N ARG A 99 10.67 12.64 9.12
CA ARG A 99 11.41 11.40 9.36
C ARG A 99 10.65 10.21 8.81
N LEU A 100 11.38 9.22 8.30
CA LEU A 100 10.79 7.97 7.82
C LEU A 100 11.88 6.88 7.75
N SER A 101 11.50 5.59 7.73
CA SER A 101 12.43 4.50 7.41
C SER A 101 13.10 4.74 6.05
N LYS A 102 14.43 4.68 6.00
CA LYS A 102 15.21 4.81 4.74
C LYS A 102 14.76 3.78 3.70
N GLY A 103 14.45 2.56 4.14
CA GLY A 103 13.92 1.51 3.29
C GLY A 103 12.58 1.89 2.66
N VAL A 104 11.66 2.47 3.45
CA VAL A 104 10.34 2.91 2.97
C VAL A 104 10.44 4.08 2.02
N VAL A 105 11.32 5.08 2.29
CA VAL A 105 11.57 6.19 1.37
C VAL A 105 12.03 5.69 0.00
N LYS A 106 12.96 4.73 -0.04
CA LYS A 106 13.43 4.11 -1.31
C LYS A 106 12.29 3.43 -2.06
N LYS A 107 11.36 2.77 -1.35
CA LYS A 107 10.17 2.16 -1.98
C LYS A 107 9.19 3.22 -2.48
N PHE A 108 9.04 4.33 -1.76
CA PHE A 108 8.21 5.45 -2.21
C PHE A 108 8.78 6.13 -3.48
N LEU A 109 10.09 6.21 -3.63
CA LEU A 109 10.71 6.67 -4.89
C LEU A 109 10.25 5.83 -6.11
N ASN A 110 10.13 4.51 -5.95
CA ASN A 110 9.62 3.66 -7.03
C ASN A 110 8.15 3.98 -7.37
N VAL A 111 7.35 4.39 -6.37
CA VAL A 111 5.97 4.87 -6.57
C VAL A 111 5.98 6.14 -7.41
N VAL A 112 6.79 7.13 -7.02
CA VAL A 112 6.91 8.43 -7.71
C VAL A 112 7.42 8.25 -9.13
N ASP A 113 8.47 7.43 -9.32
CA ASP A 113 9.04 7.13 -10.63
C ASP A 113 8.01 6.46 -11.57
N ALA A 114 7.20 5.53 -11.05
CA ALA A 114 6.16 4.86 -11.81
C ALA A 114 5.00 5.81 -12.16
N ALA A 115 4.57 6.61 -11.21
CA ALA A 115 3.53 7.61 -11.43
C ALA A 115 3.98 8.67 -12.46
N GLY A 116 5.25 9.09 -12.40
CA GLY A 116 5.84 10.01 -13.36
C GLY A 116 5.80 9.50 -14.80
N LYS A 117 6.00 8.19 -15.01
CA LYS A 117 5.86 7.54 -16.33
C LYS A 117 4.41 7.58 -16.84
N ASP A 118 3.45 7.59 -15.92
CA ASP A 118 2.02 7.72 -16.22
C ASP A 118 1.57 9.19 -16.28
N GLY A 119 2.50 10.16 -16.24
CA GLY A 119 2.23 11.61 -16.31
C GLY A 119 1.73 12.23 -14.99
N VAL A 120 1.88 11.55 -13.87
CA VAL A 120 1.44 12.03 -12.53
C VAL A 120 2.66 12.42 -11.71
N GLN A 121 2.85 13.70 -11.39
CA GLN A 121 4.13 14.24 -10.92
C GLN A 121 4.09 15.08 -9.64
N HIS A 122 2.98 15.64 -9.23
CA HIS A 122 2.93 16.68 -8.19
C HIS A 122 2.83 16.13 -6.76
N PHE A 123 3.57 15.06 -6.47
CA PHE A 123 3.58 14.45 -5.13
C PHE A 123 4.19 15.35 -4.05
N LEU A 124 3.58 15.30 -2.89
CA LEU A 124 4.03 15.93 -1.66
C LEU A 124 4.11 14.85 -0.56
N MET A 125 5.24 14.72 0.15
CA MET A 125 5.32 13.94 1.37
C MET A 125 5.02 14.88 2.54
N SER A 126 3.86 14.71 3.19
CA SER A 126 3.37 15.62 4.23
C SER A 126 3.64 15.13 5.64
N SER A 127 3.71 13.81 5.86
CA SER A 127 3.99 13.22 7.16
C SER A 127 4.70 11.86 6.99
N GLY A 128 5.46 11.47 8.00
CA GLY A 128 6.17 10.18 8.03
C GLY A 128 6.20 9.61 9.45
N TYR A 129 7.36 9.18 9.93
CA TYR A 129 7.53 8.70 11.29
C TYR A 129 7.28 9.80 12.31
N ARG A 130 6.50 9.48 13.34
CA ARG A 130 6.29 10.28 14.55
C ARG A 130 6.66 9.46 15.77
N ASP A 131 7.47 10.00 16.68
CA ASP A 131 7.70 9.34 17.95
C ASP A 131 6.47 9.47 18.88
N PHE A 132 6.51 8.77 20.02
CA PHE A 132 5.36 8.73 20.93
C PHE A 132 5.04 10.09 21.55
N LYS A 133 6.06 10.96 21.73
CA LYS A 133 5.88 12.31 22.26
C LYS A 133 5.17 13.21 21.25
N GLU A 134 5.62 13.17 19.99
CA GLU A 134 4.99 13.89 18.89
C GLU A 134 3.55 13.42 18.67
N GLN A 135 3.31 12.10 18.67
CA GLN A 135 1.97 11.55 18.55
C GLN A 135 1.05 11.95 19.70
N SER A 136 1.56 11.95 20.94
CA SER A 136 0.79 12.44 22.11
C SER A 136 0.43 13.89 21.98
N LYS A 137 1.35 14.73 21.51
CA LYS A 137 1.10 16.15 21.29
C LYS A 137 0.00 16.35 20.25
N LEU A 138 0.13 15.67 19.10
CA LEU A 138 -0.84 15.73 18.01
C LEU A 138 -2.24 15.30 18.46
N CYS A 139 -2.34 14.20 19.21
CA CYS A 139 -3.60 13.70 19.74
C CYS A 139 -4.27 14.70 20.69
N LYS A 140 -3.49 15.39 21.53
CA LYS A 140 -4.00 16.43 22.42
C LYS A 140 -4.50 17.69 21.67
N GLU A 141 -3.82 18.05 20.58
CA GLU A 141 -4.15 19.23 19.77
C GLU A 141 -5.37 19.00 18.87
N MET A 142 -5.47 17.82 18.26
CA MET A 142 -6.52 17.49 17.28
C MET A 142 -7.71 16.73 17.87
N GLY A 143 -7.54 16.08 19.02
CA GLY A 143 -8.51 15.15 19.61
C GLY A 143 -8.37 13.72 19.08
N SER A 144 -8.84 12.76 19.89
CA SER A 144 -8.74 11.31 19.60
C SER A 144 -9.52 10.85 18.36
N ASP A 145 -10.48 11.64 17.89
CA ASP A 145 -11.27 11.34 16.69
C ASP A 145 -10.48 11.59 15.41
N TYR A 146 -9.41 12.41 15.47
CA TYR A 146 -8.57 12.79 14.33
C TYR A 146 -7.15 12.27 14.42
N ALA A 147 -6.66 12.01 15.63
CA ALA A 147 -5.30 11.49 15.84
C ALA A 147 -5.29 10.45 16.94
N LEU A 148 -4.93 9.22 16.59
CA LEU A 148 -4.82 8.12 17.56
C LEU A 148 -3.80 8.44 18.67
N PRO A 149 -3.99 7.91 19.89
CA PRO A 149 -3.02 8.06 20.98
C PRO A 149 -1.63 7.54 20.59
N ALA A 150 -0.62 7.96 21.33
CA ALA A 150 0.75 7.46 21.17
C ALA A 150 0.79 5.93 21.33
N GLY A 151 1.48 5.28 20.38
CA GLY A 151 1.56 3.84 20.30
C GLY A 151 0.45 3.17 19.51
N TYR A 152 -0.61 3.89 19.11
CA TYR A 152 -1.72 3.32 18.34
C TYR A 152 -1.78 3.81 16.88
N SER A 153 -0.80 4.62 16.49
CA SER A 153 -0.66 5.13 15.12
C SER A 153 0.38 4.35 14.34
N GLU A 154 0.10 4.02 13.08
CA GLU A 154 1.07 3.39 12.18
C GLU A 154 2.30 4.28 11.90
N HIS A 155 2.17 5.60 12.07
CA HIS A 155 3.32 6.52 12.00
C HIS A 155 4.37 6.26 13.07
N ASN A 156 3.99 5.65 14.21
CA ASN A 156 4.94 5.28 15.24
C ASN A 156 5.85 4.09 14.86
N LEU A 157 5.56 3.38 13.75
CA LEU A 157 6.42 2.30 13.24
C LEU A 157 7.52 2.78 12.31
N GLY A 158 7.28 3.88 11.55
CA GLY A 158 8.10 4.29 10.43
C GLY A 158 7.82 3.54 9.12
N LEU A 159 6.66 2.88 9.03
CA LEU A 159 6.20 2.13 7.85
C LEU A 159 5.08 2.83 7.08
N SER A 160 4.55 3.94 7.59
CA SER A 160 3.48 4.72 6.97
C SER A 160 3.95 6.13 6.66
N LEU A 161 3.37 6.68 5.61
CA LEU A 161 3.54 8.09 5.25
C LEU A 161 2.24 8.65 4.70
N ASP A 162 2.08 9.97 4.88
CA ASP A 162 1.00 10.72 4.27
C ASP A 162 1.52 11.41 3.01
N VAL A 163 0.86 11.13 1.89
CA VAL A 163 1.18 11.71 0.59
C VAL A 163 0.13 12.73 0.19
N GLY A 164 0.55 13.82 -0.39
CA GLY A 164 -0.31 14.88 -0.90
C GLY A 164 -0.06 15.16 -2.36
N SER A 165 -0.76 16.17 -2.86
CA SER A 165 -0.48 16.83 -4.13
C SER A 165 -0.22 18.30 -3.88
N THR A 166 0.76 18.86 -4.59
CA THR A 166 1.03 20.32 -4.54
C THR A 166 -0.03 21.14 -5.28
N GLN A 167 -0.97 20.48 -5.97
CA GLN A 167 -1.97 21.13 -6.82
C GLN A 167 -3.38 21.13 -6.22
N LYS A 168 -3.79 20.00 -5.63
CA LYS A 168 -5.17 19.77 -5.17
C LYS A 168 -5.21 18.87 -3.94
N LYS A 169 -6.33 18.85 -3.24
CA LYS A 169 -6.59 17.83 -2.20
C LYS A 169 -6.56 16.43 -2.82
N MET A 170 -5.99 15.46 -2.12
CA MET A 170 -5.78 14.08 -2.61
C MET A 170 -7.04 13.42 -3.18
N GLU A 171 -8.20 13.69 -2.60
CA GLU A 171 -9.49 13.17 -3.10
C GLU A 171 -9.82 13.60 -4.55
N LYS A 172 -9.27 14.72 -5.00
CA LYS A 172 -9.51 15.32 -6.31
C LYS A 172 -8.26 15.41 -7.18
N ALA A 173 -7.12 15.02 -6.64
CA ALA A 173 -5.83 15.09 -7.33
C ALA A 173 -5.60 13.84 -8.20
N PRO A 174 -4.93 13.98 -9.36
CA PRO A 174 -4.45 12.83 -10.14
C PRO A 174 -3.59 11.87 -9.29
N GLU A 175 -2.76 12.41 -8.39
CA GLU A 175 -1.91 11.65 -7.47
C GLU A 175 -2.75 10.74 -6.57
N GLY A 176 -3.86 11.24 -6.02
CA GLY A 176 -4.74 10.45 -5.17
C GLY A 176 -5.44 9.32 -5.90
N LYS A 177 -5.89 9.56 -7.13
CA LYS A 177 -6.44 8.52 -8.01
C LYS A 177 -5.38 7.47 -8.32
N TRP A 178 -4.19 7.89 -8.73
CA TRP A 178 -3.10 6.99 -9.08
C TRP A 178 -2.68 6.13 -7.88
N VAL A 179 -2.53 6.73 -6.70
CA VAL A 179 -2.24 6.01 -5.45
C VAL A 179 -3.27 4.92 -5.18
N ALA A 180 -4.56 5.26 -5.24
CA ALA A 180 -5.63 4.30 -4.97
C ALA A 180 -5.63 3.10 -5.95
N GLU A 181 -5.21 3.32 -7.19
CA GLU A 181 -5.23 2.32 -8.25
C GLU A 181 -3.93 1.51 -8.37
N ASN A 182 -2.77 2.08 -7.98
CA ASN A 182 -1.47 1.53 -8.37
C ASN A 182 -0.49 1.27 -7.21
N VAL A 183 -0.62 1.94 -6.06
CA VAL A 183 0.40 1.90 -5.00
C VAL A 183 0.68 0.48 -4.49
N TRP A 184 -0.30 -0.41 -4.58
CA TRP A 184 -0.17 -1.81 -4.20
C TRP A 184 0.86 -2.59 -5.04
N LYS A 185 1.14 -2.16 -6.27
CA LYS A 185 2.16 -2.76 -7.15
C LYS A 185 3.59 -2.51 -6.62
N HIS A 186 3.73 -1.57 -5.69
CA HIS A 186 5.01 -1.13 -5.12
C HIS A 186 5.18 -1.49 -3.64
N GLY A 187 4.33 -2.40 -3.13
CA GLY A 187 4.41 -2.87 -1.75
C GLY A 187 3.66 -2.00 -0.73
N PHE A 188 2.87 -1.02 -1.18
CA PHE A 188 2.05 -0.19 -0.29
C PHE A 188 0.57 -0.55 -0.38
N VAL A 189 -0.18 -0.16 0.63
CA VAL A 189 -1.64 -0.20 0.63
C VAL A 189 -2.20 1.16 1.01
N LEU A 190 -3.32 1.55 0.39
CA LEU A 190 -4.16 2.64 0.90
C LEU A 190 -4.87 2.11 2.15
N ARG A 191 -4.42 2.56 3.32
CA ARG A 191 -4.75 1.92 4.60
C ARG A 191 -6.20 2.14 5.04
N TYR A 192 -6.73 3.33 4.79
CA TYR A 192 -8.07 3.76 5.21
C TYR A 192 -8.93 4.13 4.00
N PRO A 193 -9.39 3.11 3.22
CA PRO A 193 -10.17 3.35 2.01
C PRO A 193 -11.63 3.73 2.33
N LYS A 194 -12.33 4.33 1.35
CA LYS A 194 -13.74 4.68 1.47
C LYS A 194 -14.59 3.49 1.92
N ASN A 195 -15.61 3.78 2.74
CA ASN A 195 -16.61 2.83 3.19
C ASN A 195 -16.06 1.64 4.01
N LYS A 196 -14.86 1.79 4.61
CA LYS A 196 -14.23 0.75 5.45
C LYS A 196 -13.93 1.21 6.88
N SER A 197 -14.44 2.38 7.31
CA SER A 197 -14.23 2.90 8.68
C SER A 197 -14.77 1.96 9.77
N HIS A 198 -15.83 1.20 9.48
CA HIS A 198 -16.36 0.18 10.39
C HIS A 198 -15.39 -0.99 10.63
N ILE A 199 -14.45 -1.24 9.72
CA ILE A 199 -13.40 -2.26 9.85
C ILE A 199 -12.11 -1.65 10.41
N THR A 200 -11.73 -0.48 9.88
CA THR A 200 -10.42 0.13 10.19
C THR A 200 -10.43 0.96 11.47
N GLY A 201 -11.62 1.40 11.91
CA GLY A 201 -11.79 2.34 13.01
C GLY A 201 -11.43 3.79 12.66
N ILE A 202 -10.96 4.05 11.43
CA ILE A 202 -10.49 5.36 10.96
C ILE A 202 -11.31 5.78 9.74
N GLN A 203 -11.59 7.07 9.62
CA GLN A 203 -12.27 7.66 8.47
C GLN A 203 -11.43 7.49 7.19
N TYR A 204 -12.05 7.78 6.04
CA TYR A 204 -11.36 7.74 4.76
C TYR A 204 -10.18 8.72 4.70
N GLU A 205 -9.00 8.20 4.44
CA GLU A 205 -7.77 8.97 4.28
C GLU A 205 -7.12 8.63 2.92
N PRO A 206 -7.39 9.41 1.87
CA PRO A 206 -6.80 9.18 0.53
C PRO A 206 -5.29 9.40 0.47
N TRP A 207 -4.71 9.94 1.52
CA TRP A 207 -3.29 10.28 1.65
C TRP A 207 -2.48 9.21 2.38
N HIS A 208 -3.09 8.45 3.30
CA HIS A 208 -2.36 7.55 4.20
C HIS A 208 -2.05 6.22 3.53
N ILE A 209 -0.77 6.01 3.22
CA ILE A 209 -0.28 4.75 2.66
C ILE A 209 0.66 4.03 3.62
N ARG A 210 0.49 2.71 3.71
CA ARG A 210 1.28 1.83 4.55
C ARG A 210 2.10 0.87 3.71
N TYR A 211 3.41 0.79 3.98
CA TYR A 211 4.27 -0.24 3.42
C TYR A 211 4.04 -1.59 4.12
N VAL A 212 3.77 -2.62 3.34
CA VAL A 212 3.56 -4.01 3.78
C VAL A 212 4.38 -5.00 2.95
N GLY A 213 5.12 -4.51 1.96
CA GLY A 213 5.92 -5.33 1.06
C GLY A 213 5.12 -6.09 0.00
N LEU A 214 5.86 -6.70 -0.93
CA LEU A 214 5.33 -7.65 -1.91
C LEU A 214 5.62 -9.08 -1.41
N PRO A 215 4.73 -10.04 -1.65
CA PRO A 215 3.48 -9.95 -2.44
C PRO A 215 2.25 -9.47 -1.64
N HIS A 216 2.40 -9.11 -0.36
CA HIS A 216 1.30 -8.88 0.58
C HIS A 216 0.36 -7.75 0.14
N SER A 217 0.89 -6.63 -0.37
CA SER A 217 0.08 -5.53 -0.88
C SER A 217 -0.82 -5.94 -2.06
N ALA A 218 -0.31 -6.80 -2.96
CA ALA A 218 -1.09 -7.32 -4.09
C ALA A 218 -2.22 -8.25 -3.62
N ILE A 219 -1.95 -9.11 -2.64
CA ILE A 219 -2.95 -10.00 -2.03
C ILE A 219 -4.05 -9.19 -1.34
N MET A 220 -3.67 -8.18 -0.54
CA MET A 220 -4.62 -7.30 0.13
C MET A 220 -5.49 -6.52 -0.86
N GLN A 221 -4.91 -6.04 -1.97
CA GLN A 221 -5.65 -5.37 -3.02
C GLN A 221 -6.67 -6.29 -3.71
N LYS A 222 -6.28 -7.55 -4.00
CA LYS A 222 -7.18 -8.55 -4.58
C LYS A 222 -8.37 -8.81 -3.64
N LYS A 223 -8.12 -9.06 -2.35
CA LYS A 223 -9.15 -9.29 -1.34
C LYS A 223 -10.08 -8.07 -1.19
N ARG A 224 -9.54 -6.84 -1.21
CA ARG A 224 -10.35 -5.61 -1.14
C ARG A 224 -11.36 -5.46 -2.27
N LYS A 225 -11.07 -5.99 -3.45
CA LYS A 225 -11.97 -5.94 -4.63
C LYS A 225 -13.07 -6.99 -4.59
N LEU A 226 -12.95 -8.01 -3.74
CA LEU A 226 -13.92 -9.10 -3.61
C LEU A 226 -15.00 -8.84 -2.54
N HIS A 227 -14.86 -7.76 -1.77
CA HIS A 227 -15.77 -7.31 -0.71
C HIS A 227 -16.12 -5.82 -0.90
#